data_6b1158b223fa41fe83e5c469d562aa30
#
_entry.id   6b1158b223fa41fe83e5c469d562aa30
#
_cell.length_a   1.000
_cell.length_b   1.000
_cell.length_c   1.000
_cell.angle_alpha   90.00
_cell.angle_beta   90.00
_cell.angle_gamma   90.00
#
_symmetry.space_group_name_H-M   'P 1'
#
loop_
_entity.id
_entity.type
_entity.pdbx_description
1 polymer ?
#
loop_
_entity_poly.entity_id
_entity_poly.type
_entity_poly.pdbx_seq_one_letter_code
_entity_poly.pdbx_strand_id
1 'polypeptide(L)'
;MKSYRTLALKELLSQKVTSILILIAVVLSTMMTTIVGQSIGVLSAMREQQAIAIGGNRYATFLQMNADQLHALEQDERLSYVGKSIYMGSLELSPSLTLGLMEYLDDNAAIYPSSTSVEEGRLPEAPMEIALSEDILKYLGFEGGIGDKITLSLQKNLRHNIADSYSYTAEFVLTGILKNNYLGYTSGTVTGVVGEGTAEQLLTESYIYYNVDIRTADKKNFQAVVDDINKEFNIHELDTSYNIVYLNALGISYTANSEGANDKGFSFMTVAGILVGTLILLAAGLVIYNILKISVSKRIKGYGTLRAIGGEKGQLYQIIVIEVILLCLMGIPIGMLLGFLSARGILEAATGLVSPELFLVQDASE
;
A
#
# COMPACT_ATOMS: atom_id res chain seq x y z
N MET A 1 -43.74 22.73 -32.33
CA MET A 1 -42.33 23.14 -32.33
C MET A 1 -41.48 21.88 -32.29
N LYS A 2 -40.67 21.58 -33.30
CA LYS A 2 -39.74 20.45 -33.26
C LYS A 2 -38.70 20.73 -32.17
N SER A 3 -38.54 19.81 -31.26
CA SER A 3 -37.71 19.93 -30.04
C SER A 3 -36.30 20.46 -30.38
N TYR A 4 -35.72 21.37 -29.56
CA TYR A 4 -34.33 21.85 -29.63
C TYR A 4 -33.32 20.74 -29.80
N ARG A 5 -33.63 19.54 -29.26
CA ARG A 5 -32.82 18.31 -29.39
C ARG A 5 -32.70 17.85 -30.86
N THR A 6 -33.77 17.91 -31.63
CA THR A 6 -33.74 17.53 -33.05
C THR A 6 -32.97 18.52 -33.92
N LEU A 7 -32.99 19.80 -33.53
CA LEU A 7 -32.24 20.85 -34.18
C LEU A 7 -30.73 20.69 -33.89
N ALA A 8 -30.35 20.48 -32.63
CA ALA A 8 -28.99 20.24 -32.21
C ALA A 8 -28.37 18.99 -32.90
N LEU A 9 -29.12 17.88 -33.00
CA LEU A 9 -28.71 16.68 -33.75
C LEU A 9 -28.47 16.94 -35.24
N LYS A 10 -29.34 17.70 -35.89
CA LYS A 10 -29.19 18.06 -37.31
C LYS A 10 -27.95 18.97 -37.50
N GLU A 11 -27.69 19.85 -36.55
CA GLU A 11 -26.56 20.77 -36.60
C GLU A 11 -25.23 20.05 -36.37
N LEU A 12 -25.16 19.08 -35.43
CA LEU A 12 -24.05 18.16 -35.26
C LEU A 12 -23.71 17.41 -36.55
N LEU A 13 -24.71 16.90 -37.25
CA LEU A 13 -24.55 16.17 -38.51
C LEU A 13 -24.16 17.08 -39.68
N SER A 14 -24.55 18.36 -39.67
CA SER A 14 -24.19 19.34 -40.72
C SER A 14 -22.77 19.84 -40.59
N GLN A 15 -22.21 19.90 -39.36
CA GLN A 15 -20.84 20.38 -39.09
C GLN A 15 -19.91 19.28 -38.59
N LYS A 16 -19.79 18.23 -39.38
CA LYS A 16 -19.03 17.02 -39.06
C LYS A 16 -17.63 17.30 -38.53
N VAL A 17 -16.88 18.20 -39.17
CA VAL A 17 -15.49 18.50 -38.80
C VAL A 17 -15.38 19.09 -37.37
N THR A 18 -16.22 20.07 -37.04
CA THR A 18 -16.22 20.71 -35.73
C THR A 18 -16.65 19.73 -34.64
N SER A 19 -17.75 18.97 -34.88
CA SER A 19 -18.26 17.99 -33.97
C SER A 19 -17.27 16.86 -33.69
N ILE A 20 -16.55 16.39 -34.73
CA ILE A 20 -15.47 15.40 -34.60
C ILE A 20 -14.31 15.96 -33.80
N LEU A 21 -13.89 17.20 -34.05
CA LEU A 21 -12.80 17.82 -33.27
C LEU A 21 -13.13 17.98 -31.79
N ILE A 22 -14.36 18.39 -31.45
CA ILE A 22 -14.82 18.46 -30.06
C ILE A 22 -14.88 17.06 -29.45
N LEU A 23 -15.42 16.07 -30.17
CA LEU A 23 -15.48 14.69 -29.71
C LEU A 23 -14.08 14.14 -29.41
N ILE A 24 -13.13 14.33 -30.34
CA ILE A 24 -11.74 13.90 -30.14
C ILE A 24 -11.13 14.61 -28.89
N ALA A 25 -11.37 15.91 -28.73
CA ALA A 25 -10.87 16.64 -27.57
C ALA A 25 -11.43 16.08 -26.25
N VAL A 26 -12.75 15.76 -26.22
CA VAL A 26 -13.40 15.15 -25.04
C VAL A 26 -12.84 13.74 -24.80
N VAL A 27 -12.69 12.91 -25.83
CA VAL A 27 -12.15 11.55 -25.73
C VAL A 27 -10.72 11.57 -25.20
N LEU A 28 -9.85 12.39 -25.80
CA LEU A 28 -8.46 12.50 -25.36
C LEU A 28 -8.32 13.01 -23.93
N SER A 29 -9.11 14.02 -23.56
CA SER A 29 -9.10 14.56 -22.19
C SER A 29 -9.54 13.53 -21.16
N THR A 30 -10.66 12.84 -21.41
CA THR A 30 -11.13 11.76 -20.53
C THR A 30 -10.18 10.57 -20.50
N MET A 31 -9.61 10.20 -21.62
CA MET A 31 -8.58 9.15 -21.69
C MET A 31 -7.38 9.50 -20.81
N MET A 32 -6.81 10.71 -20.96
CA MET A 32 -5.68 11.16 -20.15
C MET A 32 -6.00 11.20 -18.65
N THR A 33 -7.16 11.74 -18.29
CA THR A 33 -7.61 11.79 -16.88
C THR A 33 -7.77 10.37 -16.30
N THR A 34 -8.30 9.44 -17.09
CA THR A 34 -8.47 8.04 -16.69
C THR A 34 -7.10 7.36 -16.51
N ILE A 35 -6.16 7.54 -17.44
CA ILE A 35 -4.79 7.00 -17.33
C ILE A 35 -4.11 7.51 -16.06
N VAL A 36 -4.16 8.82 -15.79
CA VAL A 36 -3.57 9.40 -14.59
C VAL A 36 -4.22 8.85 -13.32
N GLY A 37 -5.56 8.76 -13.28
CA GLY A 37 -6.28 8.19 -12.14
C GLY A 37 -5.90 6.72 -11.87
N GLN A 38 -5.83 5.90 -12.92
CA GLN A 38 -5.40 4.50 -12.81
C GLN A 38 -3.94 4.40 -12.35
N SER A 39 -3.04 5.21 -12.90
CA SER A 39 -1.63 5.21 -12.51
C SER A 39 -1.43 5.54 -11.04
N ILE A 40 -2.21 6.48 -10.50
CA ILE A 40 -2.18 6.82 -9.06
C ILE A 40 -2.69 5.65 -8.22
N GLY A 41 -3.77 4.99 -8.65
CA GLY A 41 -4.31 3.81 -7.96
C GLY A 41 -3.30 2.67 -7.89
N VAL A 42 -2.69 2.34 -9.03
CA VAL A 42 -1.65 1.31 -9.10
C VAL A 42 -0.44 1.66 -8.23
N LEU A 43 0.06 2.90 -8.33
CA LEU A 43 1.20 3.33 -7.52
C LEU A 43 0.91 3.33 -6.02
N SER A 44 -0.33 3.65 -5.62
CA SER A 44 -0.77 3.55 -4.22
C SER A 44 -0.81 2.09 -3.74
N ALA A 45 -1.35 1.18 -4.56
CA ALA A 45 -1.37 -0.25 -4.26
C ALA A 45 0.05 -0.84 -4.17
N MET A 46 0.94 -0.47 -5.10
CA MET A 46 2.35 -0.89 -5.06
C MET A 46 3.05 -0.40 -3.78
N ARG A 47 2.81 0.85 -3.37
CA ARG A 47 3.35 1.39 -2.10
C ARG A 47 2.84 0.64 -0.89
N GLU A 48 1.56 0.28 -0.89
CA GLU A 48 0.97 -0.51 0.18
C GLU A 48 1.62 -1.90 0.25
N GLN A 49 1.75 -2.59 -0.88
CA GLN A 49 2.42 -3.90 -0.94
C GLN A 49 3.90 -3.81 -0.53
N GLN A 50 4.63 -2.80 -0.98
CA GLN A 50 6.01 -2.57 -0.53
C GLN A 50 6.08 -2.33 0.97
N ALA A 51 5.16 -1.56 1.54
CA ALA A 51 5.10 -1.29 2.96
C ALA A 51 4.83 -2.56 3.77
N ILE A 52 3.92 -3.42 3.29
CA ILE A 52 3.67 -4.75 3.88
C ILE A 52 4.91 -5.63 3.78
N ALA A 53 5.59 -5.65 2.64
CA ALA A 53 6.82 -6.40 2.46
C ALA A 53 7.93 -5.94 3.42
N ILE A 54 8.05 -4.64 3.70
CA ILE A 54 9.07 -4.07 4.60
C ILE A 54 8.74 -4.34 6.07
N GLY A 55 7.55 -4.01 6.52
CA GLY A 55 7.21 -3.94 7.94
C GLY A 55 6.06 -4.84 8.38
N GLY A 56 5.51 -5.64 7.47
CA GLY A 56 4.32 -6.45 7.75
C GLY A 56 3.01 -5.66 7.65
N ASN A 57 1.90 -6.39 7.67
CA ASN A 57 0.53 -5.85 7.58
C ASN A 57 0.00 -5.49 8.99
N ARG A 58 0.71 -4.64 9.71
CA ARG A 58 0.35 -4.15 11.05
C ARG A 58 0.44 -2.62 11.10
N TYR A 59 -0.26 -1.98 12.03
CA TYR A 59 -0.16 -0.54 12.25
C TYR A 59 0.88 -0.20 13.32
N ALA A 60 0.87 -0.94 14.42
CA ALA A 60 1.86 -0.82 15.48
C ALA A 60 2.12 -2.17 16.15
N THR A 61 3.22 -2.27 16.87
CA THR A 61 3.56 -3.39 17.75
C THR A 61 3.84 -2.86 19.14
N PHE A 62 3.18 -3.41 20.14
CA PHE A 62 3.54 -3.25 21.54
C PHE A 62 4.59 -4.30 21.90
N LEU A 63 5.75 -3.85 22.35
CA LEU A 63 6.88 -4.71 22.64
C LEU A 63 6.89 -5.16 24.08
N GLN A 64 7.27 -6.41 24.32
CA GLN A 64 7.44 -6.99 25.67
C GLN A 64 6.20 -6.91 26.57
N MET A 65 5.03 -7.24 26.00
CA MET A 65 3.79 -7.39 26.75
C MET A 65 3.81 -8.70 27.54
N ASN A 66 3.23 -8.67 28.76
CA ASN A 66 3.00 -9.89 29.52
C ASN A 66 1.70 -10.60 29.07
N ALA A 67 1.45 -11.80 29.61
CA ALA A 67 0.29 -12.60 29.21
C ALA A 67 -1.06 -11.94 29.54
N ASP A 68 -1.16 -11.23 30.67
CA ASP A 68 -2.42 -10.56 31.08
C ASP A 68 -2.72 -9.39 30.15
N GLN A 69 -1.71 -8.61 29.78
CA GLN A 69 -1.82 -7.51 28.82
C GLN A 69 -2.20 -8.02 27.44
N LEU A 70 -1.57 -9.10 26.96
CA LEU A 70 -1.92 -9.74 25.70
C LEU A 70 -3.39 -10.16 25.69
N HIS A 71 -3.84 -10.87 26.75
CA HIS A 71 -5.21 -11.34 26.83
C HIS A 71 -6.24 -10.20 26.84
N ALA A 72 -5.91 -9.09 27.49
CA ALA A 72 -6.75 -7.89 27.46
C ALA A 72 -6.83 -7.28 26.05
N LEU A 73 -5.72 -7.22 25.29
CA LEU A 73 -5.71 -6.72 23.92
C LEU A 73 -6.47 -7.63 22.95
N GLU A 74 -6.43 -8.94 23.16
CA GLU A 74 -7.20 -9.91 22.34
C GLU A 74 -8.71 -9.70 22.46
N GLN A 75 -9.18 -9.16 23.59
CA GLN A 75 -10.60 -8.87 23.85
C GLN A 75 -11.01 -7.43 23.52
N ASP A 76 -10.08 -6.59 23.08
CA ASP A 76 -10.33 -5.17 22.83
C ASP A 76 -11.06 -4.95 21.49
N GLU A 77 -12.33 -4.55 21.55
CA GLU A 77 -13.17 -4.27 20.39
C GLU A 77 -12.67 -3.09 19.52
N ARG A 78 -11.77 -2.25 20.05
CA ARG A 78 -11.14 -1.15 19.30
C ARG A 78 -10.17 -1.68 18.24
N LEU A 79 -9.72 -2.94 18.39
CA LEU A 79 -8.76 -3.60 17.52
C LEU A 79 -9.47 -4.52 16.52
N SER A 80 -9.07 -4.46 15.27
CA SER A 80 -9.55 -5.36 14.21
C SER A 80 -8.61 -6.56 13.99
N TYR A 81 -7.39 -6.47 14.50
CA TYR A 81 -6.39 -7.50 14.46
C TYR A 81 -5.47 -7.40 15.66
N VAL A 82 -5.19 -8.52 16.26
CA VAL A 82 -4.20 -8.71 17.31
C VAL A 82 -3.38 -9.95 16.94
N GLY A 83 -2.12 -9.73 16.60
CA GLY A 83 -1.18 -10.82 16.31
C GLY A 83 -0.12 -10.88 17.41
N LYS A 84 0.43 -12.04 17.64
CA LYS A 84 1.40 -12.25 18.71
C LYS A 84 2.64 -12.98 18.23
N SER A 85 3.79 -12.56 18.75
CA SER A 85 5.07 -13.22 18.50
C SER A 85 5.98 -13.10 19.73
N ILE A 86 6.92 -14.01 19.85
CA ILE A 86 7.92 -14.00 20.90
C ILE A 86 9.30 -13.82 20.26
N TYR A 87 10.01 -12.79 20.68
CA TYR A 87 11.41 -12.64 20.32
C TYR A 87 12.26 -13.61 21.15
N MET A 88 12.89 -14.56 20.49
CA MET A 88 13.66 -15.63 21.14
C MET A 88 15.04 -15.17 21.60
N GLY A 89 15.59 -14.15 20.97
CA GLY A 89 16.95 -13.65 21.21
C GLY A 89 17.68 -13.44 19.90
N SER A 90 18.96 -13.08 19.99
CA SER A 90 19.80 -12.80 18.85
C SER A 90 21.14 -13.49 18.92
N LEU A 91 21.73 -13.64 17.75
CA LEU A 91 23.11 -14.10 17.51
C LEU A 91 23.79 -13.10 16.57
N GLU A 92 24.95 -12.61 16.96
CA GLU A 92 25.80 -11.79 16.08
C GLU A 92 26.45 -12.68 15.01
N LEU A 93 26.09 -12.42 13.73
CA LEU A 93 26.69 -13.12 12.58
C LEU A 93 27.97 -12.44 12.11
N SER A 94 28.02 -11.10 12.23
CA SER A 94 29.16 -10.25 11.95
C SER A 94 29.03 -8.93 12.71
N PRO A 95 30.08 -8.08 12.78
CA PRO A 95 30.01 -6.80 13.50
C PRO A 95 28.88 -5.85 13.05
N SER A 96 28.32 -6.09 11.87
CA SER A 96 27.26 -5.26 11.28
C SER A 96 25.97 -6.04 11.01
N LEU A 97 25.90 -7.32 11.38
CA LEU A 97 24.77 -8.18 11.07
C LEU A 97 24.38 -9.08 12.24
N THR A 98 23.15 -8.98 12.68
CA THR A 98 22.60 -9.76 13.78
C THR A 98 21.43 -10.60 13.28
N LEU A 99 21.42 -11.89 13.61
CA LEU A 99 20.27 -12.78 13.43
C LEU A 99 19.38 -12.66 14.66
N GLY A 100 18.13 -12.27 14.48
CA GLY A 100 17.07 -12.35 15.48
C GLY A 100 16.16 -13.55 15.19
N LEU A 101 15.85 -14.35 16.22
CA LEU A 101 14.87 -15.44 16.06
C LEU A 101 13.51 -15.00 16.59
N MET A 102 12.47 -15.32 15.80
CA MET A 102 11.08 -15.01 16.11
C MET A 102 10.25 -16.29 16.14
N GLU A 103 9.47 -16.45 17.18
CA GLU A 103 8.37 -17.40 17.25
C GLU A 103 7.07 -16.65 16.97
N TYR A 104 6.43 -16.94 15.85
CA TYR A 104 5.11 -16.41 15.53
C TYR A 104 4.05 -17.37 16.03
N LEU A 105 3.05 -16.84 16.71
CA LEU A 105 1.96 -17.61 17.28
C LEU A 105 0.71 -17.46 16.41
N ASP A 106 -0.08 -18.52 16.34
CA ASP A 106 -1.24 -18.59 15.46
C ASP A 106 -0.88 -18.19 14.00
N ASP A 107 -1.71 -17.39 13.35
CA ASP A 107 -1.51 -16.94 11.97
C ASP A 107 -0.62 -15.68 11.82
N ASN A 108 0.06 -15.25 12.90
CA ASN A 108 0.83 -13.99 12.87
C ASN A 108 2.02 -14.00 11.90
N ALA A 109 2.53 -15.16 11.52
CA ALA A 109 3.56 -15.29 10.49
C ALA A 109 3.12 -14.72 9.13
N ALA A 110 1.85 -14.84 8.80
CA ALA A 110 1.30 -14.41 7.51
C ALA A 110 1.37 -12.89 7.29
N ILE A 111 1.45 -12.08 8.34
CA ILE A 111 1.55 -10.63 8.19
C ILE A 111 2.96 -10.13 7.85
N TYR A 112 3.98 -11.01 7.88
CA TYR A 112 5.40 -10.70 7.63
C TYR A 112 5.96 -11.41 6.40
N PRO A 113 5.44 -11.15 5.19
CA PRO A 113 5.78 -11.94 4.00
C PRO A 113 7.28 -11.96 3.67
N SER A 114 8.02 -10.88 3.92
CA SER A 114 9.46 -10.86 3.65
C SER A 114 10.33 -11.66 4.63
N SER A 115 9.81 -11.96 5.82
CA SER A 115 10.52 -12.74 6.83
C SER A 115 10.05 -14.18 6.91
N THR A 116 8.91 -14.51 6.29
CA THR A 116 8.27 -15.83 6.38
C THR A 116 8.05 -16.51 5.02
N SER A 117 8.45 -15.88 3.91
CA SER A 117 8.37 -16.51 2.59
C SER A 117 9.36 -17.64 2.46
N VAL A 118 8.86 -18.84 2.19
CA VAL A 118 9.65 -20.06 2.02
C VAL A 118 10.10 -20.17 0.56
N GLU A 119 11.36 -20.49 0.34
CA GLU A 119 11.92 -20.84 -0.98
C GLU A 119 11.96 -22.34 -1.17
N GLU A 120 12.34 -23.09 -0.11
CA GLU A 120 12.40 -24.54 -0.11
C GLU A 120 11.93 -25.09 1.24
N GLY A 121 11.24 -26.23 1.25
CA GLY A 121 10.71 -26.84 2.46
C GLY A 121 9.40 -26.24 2.95
N ARG A 122 9.28 -26.00 4.25
CA ARG A 122 8.09 -25.42 4.91
C ARG A 122 8.48 -24.51 6.07
N LEU A 123 7.53 -23.67 6.51
CA LEU A 123 7.69 -22.97 7.79
C LEU A 123 7.71 -23.97 8.96
N PRO A 124 8.41 -23.64 10.06
CA PRO A 124 8.39 -24.39 11.29
C PRO A 124 6.97 -24.44 11.90
N GLU A 125 6.50 -25.60 12.26
CA GLU A 125 5.19 -25.82 12.89
C GLU A 125 5.32 -26.39 14.30
N ALA A 126 6.35 -27.19 14.54
CA ALA A 126 6.59 -27.84 15.83
C ALA A 126 7.73 -27.13 16.60
N PRO A 127 7.73 -27.24 17.93
CA PRO A 127 8.83 -26.72 18.75
C PRO A 127 10.19 -27.25 18.28
N MET A 128 11.23 -26.42 18.40
CA MET A 128 12.62 -26.71 17.99
C MET A 128 12.82 -26.91 16.49
N GLU A 129 11.84 -26.66 15.66
CA GLU A 129 12.01 -26.50 14.22
C GLU A 129 12.46 -25.05 13.90
N ILE A 130 13.23 -24.88 12.82
CA ILE A 130 13.74 -23.56 12.40
C ILE A 130 13.71 -23.43 10.88
N ALA A 131 13.41 -22.21 10.42
CA ALA A 131 13.62 -21.79 9.03
C ALA A 131 14.53 -20.56 8.98
N LEU A 132 15.54 -20.60 8.11
CA LEU A 132 16.55 -19.57 7.91
C LEU A 132 16.75 -19.35 6.41
N SER A 133 17.21 -18.16 6.00
CA SER A 133 17.59 -17.92 4.62
C SER A 133 18.93 -18.58 4.26
N GLU A 134 19.13 -18.86 2.98
CA GLU A 134 20.38 -19.48 2.49
C GLU A 134 21.61 -18.69 2.89
N ASP A 135 21.55 -17.36 2.83
CA ASP A 135 22.68 -16.52 3.19
C ASP A 135 22.98 -16.58 4.69
N ILE A 136 21.97 -16.67 5.56
CA ILE A 136 22.17 -16.88 7.01
C ILE A 136 22.87 -18.21 7.26
N LEU A 137 22.44 -19.29 6.59
CA LEU A 137 23.10 -20.61 6.70
C LEU A 137 24.58 -20.55 6.29
N LYS A 138 24.90 -19.80 5.22
CA LYS A 138 26.29 -19.55 4.80
C LYS A 138 27.09 -18.77 5.85
N TYR A 139 26.52 -17.72 6.46
CA TYR A 139 27.17 -16.98 7.54
C TYR A 139 27.46 -17.86 8.76
N LEU A 140 26.57 -18.82 9.05
CA LEU A 140 26.76 -19.79 10.13
C LEU A 140 27.73 -20.92 9.79
N GLY A 141 28.18 -21.03 8.53
CA GLY A 141 29.03 -22.13 8.05
C GLY A 141 28.29 -23.48 8.06
N PHE A 142 26.96 -23.47 7.91
CA PHE A 142 26.15 -24.65 7.91
C PHE A 142 26.15 -25.32 6.52
N GLU A 143 26.63 -26.54 6.43
CA GLU A 143 26.70 -27.32 5.18
C GLU A 143 25.60 -28.37 5.06
N GLY A 144 24.71 -28.48 6.06
CA GLY A 144 23.58 -29.41 6.06
C GLY A 144 22.41 -28.94 5.20
N GLY A 145 21.38 -29.78 5.08
CA GLY A 145 20.15 -29.53 4.35
C GLY A 145 18.90 -29.56 5.25
N ILE A 146 17.73 -29.47 4.61
CA ILE A 146 16.45 -29.63 5.31
C ILE A 146 16.39 -31.00 5.99
N GLY A 147 16.02 -31.02 7.27
CA GLY A 147 16.00 -32.19 8.14
C GLY A 147 17.24 -32.32 9.03
N ASP A 148 18.32 -31.61 8.73
CA ASP A 148 19.53 -31.64 9.54
C ASP A 148 19.41 -30.69 10.74
N LYS A 149 20.27 -30.95 11.75
CA LYS A 149 20.29 -30.20 13.01
C LYS A 149 21.31 -29.08 12.98
N ILE A 150 20.88 -27.91 13.42
CA ILE A 150 21.72 -26.73 13.57
C ILE A 150 21.73 -26.28 15.04
N THR A 151 22.92 -25.99 15.58
CA THR A 151 23.09 -25.52 16.95
C THR A 151 23.35 -24.02 16.93
N LEU A 152 22.53 -23.26 17.68
CA LEU A 152 22.67 -21.81 17.79
C LEU A 152 22.84 -21.39 19.25
N SER A 153 23.77 -20.44 19.51
CA SER A 153 23.95 -19.80 20.81
C SER A 153 23.33 -18.41 20.76
N LEU A 154 22.27 -18.21 21.52
CA LEU A 154 21.42 -17.03 21.46
C LEU A 154 21.53 -16.24 22.77
N GLN A 155 21.41 -14.92 22.65
CA GLN A 155 21.32 -14.01 23.78
C GLN A 155 20.00 -13.26 23.72
N LYS A 156 19.21 -13.33 24.78
CA LYS A 156 17.98 -12.59 24.94
C LYS A 156 18.13 -11.51 26.01
N ASN A 157 17.92 -10.27 25.61
CA ASN A 157 17.96 -9.12 26.51
C ASN A 157 16.52 -8.59 26.70
N LEU A 158 16.20 -8.18 27.93
CA LEU A 158 14.99 -7.45 28.21
C LEU A 158 15.23 -5.93 28.01
N ARG A 159 14.29 -5.23 27.38
CA ARG A 159 14.47 -3.80 27.06
C ARG A 159 14.65 -2.91 28.29
N HIS A 160 13.97 -3.22 29.39
CA HIS A 160 14.02 -2.44 30.62
C HIS A 160 15.02 -2.95 31.66
N ASN A 161 15.66 -4.08 31.40
CA ASN A 161 16.67 -4.64 32.27
C ASN A 161 17.84 -5.21 31.46
N ILE A 162 18.62 -4.32 30.86
CA ILE A 162 19.78 -4.69 30.01
C ILE A 162 20.84 -5.48 30.81
N ALA A 163 20.86 -5.36 32.12
CA ALA A 163 21.81 -6.09 32.98
C ALA A 163 21.47 -7.59 33.08
N ASP A 164 20.23 -7.97 32.86
CA ASP A 164 19.79 -9.36 32.88
C ASP A 164 19.68 -9.90 31.45
N SER A 165 20.79 -10.42 30.92
CA SER A 165 20.81 -11.16 29.68
C SER A 165 20.69 -12.65 29.94
N TYR A 166 19.76 -13.29 29.23
CA TYR A 166 19.62 -14.74 29.24
C TYR A 166 20.30 -15.32 28.01
N SER A 167 21.38 -16.09 28.23
CA SER A 167 22.11 -16.75 27.16
C SER A 167 21.86 -18.25 27.20
N TYR A 168 21.59 -18.83 26.06
CA TYR A 168 21.33 -20.26 25.94
C TYR A 168 21.81 -20.79 24.60
N THR A 169 22.07 -22.10 24.56
CA THR A 169 22.42 -22.82 23.33
C THR A 169 21.37 -23.90 23.09
N ALA A 170 20.85 -23.94 21.86
CA ALA A 170 19.81 -24.89 21.50
C ALA A 170 20.08 -25.51 20.13
N GLU A 171 19.63 -26.74 19.96
CA GLU A 171 19.70 -27.51 18.72
C GLU A 171 18.32 -27.49 18.06
N PHE A 172 18.27 -27.04 16.81
CA PHE A 172 17.05 -26.92 16.01
C PHE A 172 17.13 -27.85 14.80
N VAL A 173 15.99 -28.29 14.29
CA VAL A 173 15.87 -29.00 13.02
C VAL A 173 15.50 -28.01 11.92
N LEU A 174 16.31 -27.92 10.87
CA LEU A 174 16.03 -27.06 9.73
C LEU A 174 14.87 -27.63 8.90
N THR A 175 13.75 -26.92 8.80
CA THR A 175 12.55 -27.37 8.07
C THR A 175 12.28 -26.59 6.80
N GLY A 176 12.88 -25.41 6.67
CA GLY A 176 12.69 -24.59 5.48
C GLY A 176 13.82 -23.59 5.26
N ILE A 177 14.01 -23.28 3.99
CA ILE A 177 14.89 -22.21 3.54
C ILE A 177 14.01 -21.02 3.17
N LEU A 178 14.20 -19.89 3.84
CA LEU A 178 13.49 -18.65 3.61
C LEU A 178 14.11 -17.87 2.45
N LYS A 179 13.29 -17.11 1.74
CA LYS A 179 13.81 -16.15 0.75
C LYS A 179 14.69 -15.11 1.42
N ASN A 180 15.75 -14.70 0.75
CA ASN A 180 16.65 -13.68 1.27
C ASN A 180 15.95 -12.34 1.40
N ASN A 181 16.01 -11.74 2.60
CA ASN A 181 15.45 -10.42 2.88
C ASN A 181 16.56 -9.36 2.80
N TYR A 182 16.77 -8.78 1.63
CA TYR A 182 17.80 -7.76 1.41
C TYR A 182 17.65 -6.52 2.29
N LEU A 183 16.44 -6.17 2.71
CA LEU A 183 16.18 -5.06 3.63
C LEU A 183 16.71 -5.35 5.02
N GLY A 184 16.63 -6.59 5.48
CA GLY A 184 17.23 -7.03 6.73
C GLY A 184 18.75 -6.85 6.74
N TYR A 185 19.42 -7.18 5.65
CA TYR A 185 20.87 -6.98 5.52
C TYR A 185 21.26 -5.51 5.54
N THR A 186 20.50 -4.62 4.93
CA THR A 186 20.77 -3.18 4.94
C THR A 186 20.49 -2.53 6.29
N SER A 187 19.54 -3.07 7.07
CA SER A 187 19.24 -2.61 8.43
C SER A 187 20.15 -3.21 9.50
N GLY A 188 20.98 -4.20 9.14
CA GLY A 188 21.86 -4.90 10.06
C GLY A 188 21.17 -5.97 10.91
N THR A 189 19.90 -6.30 10.64
CA THR A 189 19.16 -7.33 11.36
C THR A 189 18.39 -8.22 10.40
N VAL A 190 18.69 -9.52 10.44
CA VAL A 190 17.96 -10.55 9.69
C VAL A 190 17.17 -11.43 10.64
N THR A 191 16.06 -11.98 10.14
CA THR A 191 15.12 -12.73 10.97
C THR A 191 15.12 -14.20 10.56
N GLY A 192 15.24 -15.09 11.56
CA GLY A 192 14.92 -16.51 11.44
C GLY A 192 13.61 -16.80 12.17
N VAL A 193 12.93 -17.84 11.74
CA VAL A 193 11.62 -18.24 12.27
C VAL A 193 11.77 -19.58 12.99
N VAL A 194 11.20 -19.70 14.17
CA VAL A 194 11.12 -20.98 14.92
C VAL A 194 9.67 -21.38 15.12
N GLY A 195 9.46 -22.68 15.33
CA GLY A 195 8.12 -23.26 15.48
C GLY A 195 7.49 -22.88 16.84
N GLU A 196 6.17 -22.83 16.85
CA GLU A 196 5.38 -22.53 18.04
C GLU A 196 5.65 -23.51 19.19
N GLY A 197 5.73 -23.00 20.42
CA GLY A 197 6.09 -23.77 21.62
C GLY A 197 7.61 -23.88 21.89
N THR A 198 8.45 -23.29 21.03
CA THR A 198 9.90 -23.26 21.24
C THR A 198 10.27 -22.39 22.44
N ALA A 199 9.60 -21.24 22.61
CA ALA A 199 9.82 -20.34 23.73
C ALA A 199 9.57 -21.01 25.07
N GLU A 200 8.50 -21.76 25.18
CA GLU A 200 8.15 -22.48 26.42
C GLU A 200 9.17 -23.57 26.78
N GLN A 201 9.86 -24.14 25.78
CA GLN A 201 10.89 -25.17 26.02
C GLN A 201 12.25 -24.58 26.39
N LEU A 202 12.59 -23.41 25.86
CA LEU A 202 13.94 -22.86 25.94
C LEU A 202 14.08 -21.69 26.93
N LEU A 203 13.02 -20.91 27.10
CA LEU A 203 13.04 -19.71 27.93
C LEU A 203 12.41 -20.00 29.30
N THR A 204 12.96 -19.39 30.33
CA THR A 204 12.26 -19.34 31.62
C THR A 204 11.08 -18.38 31.55
N GLU A 205 10.04 -18.62 32.29
CA GLU A 205 8.80 -17.84 32.30
C GLU A 205 9.05 -16.32 32.43
N SER A 206 10.05 -15.93 33.22
CA SER A 206 10.46 -14.55 33.42
C SER A 206 11.03 -13.86 32.16
N TYR A 207 11.35 -14.61 31.11
CA TYR A 207 11.84 -14.11 29.84
C TYR A 207 10.83 -14.29 28.69
N ILE A 208 9.63 -14.83 28.95
CA ILE A 208 8.58 -14.96 27.97
C ILE A 208 7.74 -13.67 27.96
N TYR A 209 7.96 -12.85 26.94
CA TYR A 209 7.21 -11.63 26.65
C TYR A 209 6.76 -11.63 25.20
N TYR A 210 5.59 -11.07 24.98
CA TYR A 210 4.95 -11.04 23.67
C TYR A 210 5.18 -9.68 22.99
N ASN A 211 5.49 -9.72 21.71
CA ASN A 211 5.31 -8.58 20.84
C ASN A 211 3.91 -8.69 20.24
N VAL A 212 3.07 -7.69 20.47
CA VAL A 212 1.67 -7.69 20.08
C VAL A 212 1.45 -6.73 18.93
N ASP A 213 1.20 -7.29 17.76
CA ASP A 213 0.92 -6.57 16.53
C ASP A 213 -0.55 -6.19 16.45
N ILE A 214 -0.85 -4.93 16.17
CA ILE A 214 -2.22 -4.45 16.14
C ILE A 214 -2.60 -3.74 14.85
N ARG A 215 -3.91 -3.85 14.52
CA ARG A 215 -4.61 -2.95 13.60
C ARG A 215 -5.90 -2.49 14.27
N THR A 216 -6.18 -1.19 14.22
CA THR A 216 -7.42 -0.64 14.76
C THR A 216 -8.60 -0.88 13.83
N ALA A 217 -9.80 -1.01 14.38
CA ALA A 217 -11.04 -1.14 13.62
C ALA A 217 -11.32 0.14 12.78
N ASP A 218 -11.05 1.32 13.35
CA ASP A 218 -11.14 2.60 12.64
C ASP A 218 -9.75 3.21 12.45
N LYS A 219 -9.34 3.34 11.18
CA LYS A 219 -8.06 3.95 10.80
C LYS A 219 -7.92 5.41 11.27
N LYS A 220 -9.02 6.15 11.38
CA LYS A 220 -9.00 7.56 11.76
C LYS A 220 -8.70 7.76 13.25
N ASN A 221 -9.07 6.79 14.06
CA ASN A 221 -8.87 6.83 15.52
C ASN A 221 -7.60 6.10 15.97
N PHE A 222 -6.75 5.68 15.03
CA PHE A 222 -5.55 4.87 15.31
C PHE A 222 -4.71 5.45 16.44
N GLN A 223 -4.31 6.73 16.35
CA GLN A 223 -3.44 7.34 17.37
C GLN A 223 -4.11 7.41 18.74
N ALA A 224 -5.39 7.78 18.78
CA ALA A 224 -6.13 7.85 20.04
C ALA A 224 -6.22 6.48 20.73
N VAL A 225 -6.46 5.42 19.95
CA VAL A 225 -6.50 4.04 20.47
C VAL A 225 -5.14 3.62 21.02
N VAL A 226 -4.05 3.90 20.29
CA VAL A 226 -2.69 3.58 20.76
C VAL A 226 -2.34 4.35 22.04
N ASP A 227 -2.67 5.65 22.10
CA ASP A 227 -2.42 6.48 23.29
C ASP A 227 -3.21 5.99 24.51
N ASP A 228 -4.46 5.56 24.31
CA ASP A 228 -5.30 5.01 25.37
C ASP A 228 -4.74 3.68 25.89
N ILE A 229 -4.34 2.78 24.99
CA ILE A 229 -3.69 1.49 25.34
C ILE A 229 -2.39 1.73 26.09
N ASN A 230 -1.54 2.65 25.61
CA ASN A 230 -0.29 2.99 26.30
C ASN A 230 -0.51 3.50 27.72
N LYS A 231 -1.55 4.30 27.95
CA LYS A 231 -1.92 4.79 29.29
C LYS A 231 -2.51 3.69 30.16
N GLU A 232 -3.40 2.88 29.61
CA GLU A 232 -4.10 1.80 30.30
C GLU A 232 -3.14 0.77 30.88
N PHE A 233 -2.15 0.35 30.06
CA PHE A 233 -1.16 -0.65 30.43
C PHE A 233 0.18 -0.06 30.89
N ASN A 234 0.29 1.28 31.02
CA ASN A 234 1.52 1.98 31.39
C ASN A 234 2.71 1.57 30.50
N ILE A 235 2.47 1.46 29.19
CA ILE A 235 3.50 1.11 28.20
C ILE A 235 4.36 2.35 27.96
N HIS A 236 5.67 2.16 28.03
CA HIS A 236 6.60 3.24 27.70
C HIS A 236 6.56 3.53 26.19
N GLU A 237 6.65 4.81 25.81
CA GLU A 237 6.59 5.23 24.41
C GLU A 237 7.61 4.50 23.49
N LEU A 238 8.77 4.17 24.01
CA LEU A 238 9.80 3.41 23.29
C LEU A 238 9.43 1.94 23.05
N ASP A 239 8.41 1.43 23.74
CA ASP A 239 7.94 0.05 23.57
C ASP A 239 6.77 -0.04 22.61
N THR A 240 6.34 1.08 22.04
CA THR A 240 5.39 1.13 20.94
C THR A 240 6.13 1.37 19.62
N SER A 241 6.18 0.37 18.76
CA SER A 241 6.82 0.43 17.45
C SER A 241 5.78 0.67 16.36
N TYR A 242 5.80 1.84 15.74
CA TYR A 242 4.90 2.20 14.63
C TYR A 242 5.42 1.65 13.29
N ASN A 243 4.54 1.07 12.49
CA ASN A 243 4.86 0.72 11.10
C ASN A 243 4.72 1.96 10.20
N ILE A 244 5.68 2.86 10.31
CA ILE A 244 5.68 4.19 9.66
C ILE A 244 5.44 4.08 8.15
N VAL A 245 6.07 3.10 7.50
CA VAL A 245 5.97 2.92 6.04
C VAL A 245 4.55 2.56 5.64
N TYR A 246 3.93 1.64 6.38
CA TYR A 246 2.56 1.19 6.11
C TYR A 246 1.51 2.24 6.49
N LEU A 247 1.66 2.91 7.63
CA LEU A 247 0.79 4.02 8.04
C LEU A 247 0.80 5.16 7.00
N ASN A 248 1.98 5.51 6.50
CA ASN A 248 2.13 6.52 5.44
C ASN A 248 1.52 6.05 4.10
N ALA A 249 1.67 4.78 3.74
CA ALA A 249 1.06 4.23 2.53
C ALA A 249 -0.48 4.28 2.59
N LEU A 250 -1.06 4.03 3.76
CA LEU A 250 -2.49 4.09 4.01
C LEU A 250 -3.03 5.50 4.28
N GLY A 251 -2.16 6.50 4.49
CA GLY A 251 -2.55 7.85 4.88
C GLY A 251 -3.13 7.93 6.31
N ILE A 252 -2.69 7.04 7.21
CA ILE A 252 -3.09 7.05 8.61
C ILE A 252 -2.21 8.05 9.37
N SER A 253 -2.84 8.97 10.10
CA SER A 253 -2.13 9.94 10.94
C SER A 253 -1.62 9.27 12.22
N TYR A 254 -0.38 9.57 12.60
CA TYR A 254 0.26 9.08 13.81
C TYR A 254 1.21 10.13 14.38
N THR A 255 1.48 10.04 15.68
CA THR A 255 2.46 10.88 16.39
C THR A 255 3.55 9.97 16.94
N ALA A 256 4.70 9.94 16.32
CA ALA A 256 5.86 9.23 16.85
C ALA A 256 6.78 10.24 17.57
N ASN A 257 7.30 9.90 18.74
CA ASN A 257 8.09 10.79 19.61
C ASN A 257 9.47 11.19 19.09
N SER A 258 9.83 10.86 17.87
CA SER A 258 11.07 11.32 17.25
C SER A 258 10.86 11.68 15.79
N GLU A 259 10.97 12.96 15.50
CA GLU A 259 11.27 13.55 14.17
C GLU A 259 10.44 13.10 12.95
N GLY A 260 9.18 12.71 13.11
CA GLY A 260 8.39 12.20 11.98
C GLY A 260 6.89 12.29 12.16
N ALA A 261 6.39 13.22 12.98
CA ALA A 261 4.97 13.44 13.09
C ALA A 261 4.36 13.75 11.71
N ASN A 262 3.62 12.80 11.16
CA ASN A 262 2.88 13.03 9.94
C ASN A 262 1.53 13.66 10.31
N ASP A 263 1.55 14.97 10.49
CA ASP A 263 0.45 15.79 11.02
C ASP A 263 -0.81 15.78 10.15
N LYS A 264 -0.73 15.22 8.94
CA LYS A 264 -1.86 15.25 7.99
C LYS A 264 -1.79 14.01 7.12
N GLY A 265 -2.64 13.06 7.28
CA GLY A 265 -2.87 11.88 6.42
C GLY A 265 -3.14 12.22 4.92
N PHE A 266 -2.49 13.24 4.39
CA PHE A 266 -2.52 13.64 3.00
C PHE A 266 -1.33 12.99 2.28
N SER A 267 -1.61 11.92 1.59
CA SER A 267 -0.62 11.34 0.67
C SER A 267 -0.22 12.41 -0.35
N PHE A 268 1.08 12.76 -0.42
CA PHE A 268 1.65 13.62 -1.47
C PHE A 268 1.18 13.19 -2.87
N MET A 269 1.00 11.89 -3.09
CA MET A 269 0.48 11.32 -4.34
C MET A 269 -0.94 11.75 -4.65
N THR A 270 -1.82 11.80 -3.64
CA THR A 270 -3.21 12.26 -3.82
C THR A 270 -3.23 13.72 -4.22
N VAL A 271 -2.43 14.56 -3.56
CA VAL A 271 -2.33 16.00 -3.88
C VAL A 271 -1.76 16.20 -5.29
N ALA A 272 -0.67 15.51 -5.62
CA ALA A 272 -0.06 15.57 -6.95
C ALA A 272 -1.04 15.11 -8.04
N GLY A 273 -1.79 14.04 -7.78
CA GLY A 273 -2.81 13.52 -8.71
C GLY A 273 -3.96 14.50 -8.95
N ILE A 274 -4.48 15.13 -7.90
CA ILE A 274 -5.52 16.17 -8.01
C ILE A 274 -4.98 17.36 -8.82
N LEU A 275 -3.75 17.79 -8.57
CA LEU A 275 -3.12 18.89 -9.27
C LEU A 275 -2.96 18.59 -10.77
N VAL A 276 -2.38 17.44 -11.11
CA VAL A 276 -2.20 16.99 -12.51
C VAL A 276 -3.54 16.83 -13.18
N GLY A 277 -4.52 16.17 -12.55
CA GLY A 277 -5.87 16.01 -13.07
C GLY A 277 -6.55 17.37 -13.36
N THR A 278 -6.41 18.32 -12.45
CA THR A 278 -6.94 19.69 -12.61
C THR A 278 -6.28 20.39 -13.80
N LEU A 279 -4.96 20.27 -13.97
CA LEU A 279 -4.25 20.87 -15.10
C LEU A 279 -4.71 20.26 -16.45
N ILE A 280 -4.92 18.94 -16.50
CA ILE A 280 -5.44 18.27 -17.69
C ILE A 280 -6.85 18.79 -18.03
N LEU A 281 -7.73 18.90 -17.04
CA LEU A 281 -9.09 19.41 -17.24
C LEU A 281 -9.09 20.86 -17.70
N LEU A 282 -8.24 21.71 -17.17
CA LEU A 282 -8.08 23.10 -17.59
C LEU A 282 -7.58 23.19 -19.04
N ALA A 283 -6.55 22.42 -19.40
CA ALA A 283 -6.04 22.39 -20.77
C ALA A 283 -7.10 21.92 -21.75
N ALA A 284 -7.85 20.85 -21.43
CA ALA A 284 -8.95 20.37 -22.23
C ALA A 284 -10.08 21.40 -22.38
N GLY A 285 -10.43 22.06 -21.28
CA GLY A 285 -11.43 23.15 -21.29
C GLY A 285 -11.05 24.29 -22.24
N LEU A 286 -9.77 24.68 -22.23
CA LEU A 286 -9.24 25.70 -23.16
C LEU A 286 -9.32 25.26 -24.62
N VAL A 287 -8.98 24.02 -24.92
CA VAL A 287 -9.07 23.46 -26.29
C VAL A 287 -10.52 23.45 -26.75
N ILE A 288 -11.43 22.92 -25.93
CA ILE A 288 -12.87 22.89 -26.25
C ILE A 288 -13.42 24.32 -26.44
N TYR A 289 -13.05 25.25 -25.56
CA TYR A 289 -13.44 26.66 -25.67
C TYR A 289 -12.97 27.28 -26.99
N ASN A 290 -11.72 27.07 -27.41
CA ASN A 290 -11.20 27.60 -28.67
C ASN A 290 -11.92 27.01 -29.89
N ILE A 291 -12.21 25.69 -29.88
CA ILE A 291 -12.95 25.03 -30.95
C ILE A 291 -14.37 25.60 -31.04
N LEU A 292 -15.04 25.75 -29.91
CA LEU A 292 -16.39 26.32 -29.84
C LEU A 292 -16.40 27.78 -30.32
N LYS A 293 -15.42 28.59 -29.91
CA LYS A 293 -15.28 29.99 -30.36
C LYS A 293 -15.17 30.10 -31.88
N ILE A 294 -14.34 29.25 -32.50
CA ILE A 294 -14.18 29.19 -33.95
C ILE A 294 -15.50 28.72 -34.61
N SER A 295 -16.15 27.69 -34.05
CA SER A 295 -17.42 27.18 -34.53
C SER A 295 -18.52 28.25 -34.53
N VAL A 296 -18.69 28.91 -33.40
CA VAL A 296 -19.70 30.00 -33.26
C VAL A 296 -19.40 31.15 -34.23
N SER A 297 -18.14 31.56 -34.38
CA SER A 297 -17.73 32.61 -35.32
C SER A 297 -18.09 32.29 -36.77
N LYS A 298 -17.93 31.03 -37.18
CA LYS A 298 -18.34 30.58 -38.54
C LYS A 298 -19.84 30.59 -38.72
N ARG A 299 -20.64 30.50 -37.66
CA ARG A 299 -22.12 30.46 -37.67
C ARG A 299 -22.79 31.81 -37.48
N ILE A 300 -22.02 32.89 -37.24
CA ILE A 300 -22.57 34.24 -36.93
C ILE A 300 -23.61 34.68 -38.00
N LYS A 301 -23.34 34.44 -39.28
CA LYS A 301 -24.32 34.77 -40.37
C LYS A 301 -25.64 33.99 -40.25
N GLY A 302 -25.56 32.67 -39.96
CA GLY A 302 -26.75 31.82 -39.76
C GLY A 302 -27.53 32.18 -38.49
N TYR A 303 -26.81 32.52 -37.41
CA TYR A 303 -27.47 32.99 -36.17
C TYR A 303 -28.05 34.39 -36.32
N GLY A 304 -27.50 35.26 -37.20
CA GLY A 304 -28.07 36.54 -37.57
C GLY A 304 -29.44 36.37 -38.28
N THR A 305 -29.55 35.44 -39.21
CA THR A 305 -30.82 35.12 -39.88
C THR A 305 -31.85 34.52 -38.92
N LEU A 306 -31.45 33.64 -37.99
CA LEU A 306 -32.36 33.10 -36.97
C LEU A 306 -32.89 34.20 -36.04
N ARG A 307 -32.05 35.18 -35.67
CA ARG A 307 -32.50 36.36 -34.93
C ARG A 307 -33.41 37.27 -35.70
N ALA A 308 -33.18 37.46 -37.01
CA ALA A 308 -34.02 38.26 -37.87
C ALA A 308 -35.45 37.72 -38.01
N ILE A 309 -35.65 36.43 -37.85
CA ILE A 309 -36.96 35.75 -37.81
C ILE A 309 -37.50 35.52 -36.39
N GLY A 310 -36.96 36.22 -35.38
CA GLY A 310 -37.51 36.24 -34.00
C GLY A 310 -36.89 35.27 -33.00
N GLY A 311 -35.72 34.68 -33.30
CA GLY A 311 -35.00 33.82 -32.35
C GLY A 311 -34.31 34.58 -31.22
N GLU A 312 -34.51 34.18 -29.96
CA GLU A 312 -33.87 34.77 -28.79
C GLU A 312 -32.43 34.27 -28.58
N LYS A 313 -31.59 35.14 -28.00
CA LYS A 313 -30.17 34.78 -27.64
C LYS A 313 -30.10 33.52 -26.74
N GLY A 314 -31.04 33.36 -25.81
CA GLY A 314 -31.09 32.21 -24.89
C GLY A 314 -31.31 30.89 -25.61
N GLN A 315 -32.10 30.89 -26.68
CA GLN A 315 -32.37 29.68 -27.48
C GLN A 315 -31.11 29.18 -28.23
N LEU A 316 -30.32 30.12 -28.77
CA LEU A 316 -29.04 29.79 -29.42
C LEU A 316 -28.04 29.19 -28.45
N TYR A 317 -27.95 29.75 -27.24
CA TYR A 317 -27.09 29.21 -26.19
C TYR A 317 -27.50 27.78 -25.78
N GLN A 318 -28.80 27.54 -25.63
CA GLN A 318 -29.32 26.20 -25.31
C GLN A 318 -28.98 25.16 -26.38
N ILE A 319 -29.00 25.53 -27.66
CA ILE A 319 -28.61 24.61 -28.76
C ILE A 319 -27.16 24.21 -28.64
N ILE A 320 -26.25 25.19 -28.38
CA ILE A 320 -24.81 24.92 -28.23
C ILE A 320 -24.55 24.03 -26.99
N VAL A 321 -25.22 24.33 -25.87
CA VAL A 321 -25.08 23.52 -24.64
C VAL A 321 -25.55 22.08 -24.87
N ILE A 322 -26.68 21.88 -25.53
CA ILE A 322 -27.19 20.53 -25.86
C ILE A 322 -26.19 19.79 -26.81
N GLU A 323 -25.64 20.50 -27.79
CA GLU A 323 -24.61 19.94 -28.69
C GLU A 323 -23.40 19.42 -27.92
N VAL A 324 -22.86 20.23 -27.02
CA VAL A 324 -21.71 19.87 -26.17
C VAL A 324 -22.05 18.70 -25.24
N ILE A 325 -23.21 18.73 -24.59
CA ILE A 325 -23.67 17.64 -23.71
C ILE A 325 -23.78 16.31 -24.49
N LEU A 326 -24.31 16.31 -25.70
CA LEU A 326 -24.44 15.12 -26.54
C LEU A 326 -23.05 14.58 -26.93
N LEU A 327 -22.10 15.46 -27.26
CA LEU A 327 -20.72 15.07 -27.57
C LEU A 327 -19.97 14.52 -26.34
N CYS A 328 -20.19 15.13 -25.17
CA CYS A 328 -19.64 14.63 -23.90
C CYS A 328 -20.24 13.26 -23.54
N LEU A 329 -21.55 13.06 -23.74
CA LEU A 329 -22.23 11.80 -23.43
C LEU A 329 -21.72 10.63 -24.29
N MET A 330 -21.24 10.91 -25.50
CA MET A 330 -20.56 9.93 -26.36
C MET A 330 -19.05 9.84 -26.08
N GLY A 331 -18.38 10.98 -25.91
CA GLY A 331 -16.94 11.05 -25.79
C GLY A 331 -16.40 10.54 -24.47
N ILE A 332 -17.10 10.80 -23.35
CA ILE A 332 -16.65 10.36 -22.01
C ILE A 332 -16.56 8.83 -21.90
N PRO A 333 -17.59 8.04 -22.22
CA PRO A 333 -17.48 6.57 -22.15
C PRO A 333 -16.39 6.00 -23.06
N ILE A 334 -16.22 6.55 -24.28
CA ILE A 334 -15.19 6.13 -25.21
C ILE A 334 -13.79 6.45 -24.61
N GLY A 335 -13.61 7.67 -24.10
CA GLY A 335 -12.35 8.09 -23.50
C GLY A 335 -11.99 7.28 -22.25
N MET A 336 -12.98 6.96 -21.39
CA MET A 336 -12.78 6.09 -20.24
C MET A 336 -12.36 4.67 -20.66
N LEU A 337 -13.04 4.07 -21.64
CA LEU A 337 -12.71 2.74 -22.13
C LEU A 337 -11.27 2.70 -22.71
N LEU A 338 -10.94 3.65 -23.58
CA LEU A 338 -9.60 3.75 -24.16
C LEU A 338 -8.53 4.03 -23.10
N GLY A 339 -8.84 4.88 -22.12
CA GLY A 339 -7.95 5.18 -21.00
C GLY A 339 -7.67 3.95 -20.14
N PHE A 340 -8.69 3.15 -19.83
CA PHE A 340 -8.56 1.91 -19.08
C PHE A 340 -7.69 0.87 -19.83
N LEU A 341 -7.94 0.66 -21.13
CA LEU A 341 -7.15 -0.25 -21.95
C LEU A 341 -5.70 0.21 -22.09
N SER A 342 -5.49 1.51 -22.28
CA SER A 342 -4.14 2.09 -22.41
C SER A 342 -3.37 2.00 -21.09
N ALA A 343 -4.01 2.25 -19.96
CA ALA A 343 -3.38 2.13 -18.63
C ALA A 343 -2.89 0.69 -18.36
N ARG A 344 -3.70 -0.31 -18.71
CA ARG A 344 -3.29 -1.72 -18.61
C ARG A 344 -2.08 -2.03 -19.49
N GLY A 345 -2.11 -1.64 -20.77
CA GLY A 345 -0.99 -1.87 -21.67
C GLY A 345 0.31 -1.16 -21.25
N ILE A 346 0.21 0.04 -20.66
CA ILE A 346 1.37 0.75 -20.09
C ILE A 346 1.92 0.00 -18.87
N LEU A 347 1.04 -0.50 -18.01
CA LEU A 347 1.43 -1.25 -16.81
C LEU A 347 2.12 -2.57 -17.19
N GLU A 348 1.55 -3.36 -18.11
CA GLU A 348 2.15 -4.60 -18.60
C GLU A 348 3.51 -4.36 -19.27
N ALA A 349 3.64 -3.28 -20.04
CA ALA A 349 4.91 -2.89 -20.63
C ALA A 349 5.94 -2.46 -19.57
N ALA A 350 5.52 -1.72 -18.56
CA ALA A 350 6.39 -1.27 -17.46
C ALA A 350 6.88 -2.45 -16.59
N THR A 351 6.00 -3.39 -16.25
CA THR A 351 6.35 -4.59 -15.46
C THR A 351 7.23 -5.56 -16.26
N GLY A 352 7.09 -5.62 -17.59
CA GLY A 352 7.96 -6.42 -18.46
C GLY A 352 9.35 -5.83 -18.69
N LEU A 353 9.54 -4.53 -18.47
CA LEU A 353 10.82 -3.83 -18.63
C LEU A 353 11.64 -3.74 -17.33
N VAL A 354 11.00 -3.93 -16.19
CA VAL A 354 11.65 -3.81 -14.89
C VAL A 354 11.51 -5.14 -14.16
N SER A 355 12.64 -5.68 -13.69
CA SER A 355 12.65 -6.94 -12.95
C SER A 355 11.65 -6.88 -11.79
N PRO A 356 10.79 -7.91 -11.59
CA PRO A 356 9.83 -7.97 -10.49
C PRO A 356 10.49 -7.76 -9.11
N GLU A 357 11.74 -8.20 -8.97
CA GLU A 357 12.56 -8.03 -7.77
C GLU A 357 12.80 -6.58 -7.36
N LEU A 358 12.84 -5.65 -8.32
CA LEU A 358 13.06 -4.23 -8.04
C LEU A 358 11.81 -3.54 -7.47
N PHE A 359 10.64 -4.10 -7.71
CA PHE A 359 9.37 -3.54 -7.23
C PHE A 359 8.77 -4.31 -6.05
N LEU A 360 9.36 -5.44 -5.62
CA LEU A 360 8.77 -6.34 -4.61
C LEU A 360 7.31 -6.71 -4.94
N VAL A 361 6.97 -6.71 -6.23
CA VAL A 361 5.62 -7.05 -6.69
C VAL A 361 5.60 -8.53 -6.97
N GLN A 362 5.24 -9.32 -5.98
CA GLN A 362 4.76 -10.66 -6.18
C GLN A 362 3.27 -10.55 -6.58
N ASP A 363 2.97 -10.94 -7.82
CA ASP A 363 1.64 -11.15 -8.41
C ASP A 363 0.53 -10.13 -8.09
N ALA A 364 0.45 -9.07 -8.89
CA ALA A 364 -0.73 -8.20 -8.98
C ALA A 364 -1.77 -8.75 -10.00
N SER A 365 -1.84 -10.07 -10.20
CA SER A 365 -2.68 -10.70 -11.21
C SER A 365 -3.81 -11.57 -10.67
N GLU A 366 -4.14 -11.51 -9.36
CA GLU A 366 -5.38 -12.08 -8.84
C GLU A 366 -6.38 -11.02 -8.38
#